data_eebfc41905d11afc5245e913d8c771a3
#
_entry.id   eebfc41905d11afc5245e913d8c771a3
#
_cell.length_a   1.000
_cell.length_b   1.000
_cell.length_c   1.000
_cell.angle_alpha   90.00
_cell.angle_beta   90.00
_cell.angle_gamma   90.00
#
_symmetry.space_group_name_H-M   'P 1'
#
loop_
_entity.id
_entity.type
_entity.pdbx_description
1 polymer ?
#
loop_
_entity_poly.entity_id
_entity_poly.type
_entity_poly.pdbx_seq_one_letter_code
_entity_poly.pdbx_strand_id
1 'polypeptide(L)'
;MGQQGTLTRIWARRGTRPRAPRDTRYQWAYLFGAVCPARGAAAGLVLPFVNTEAMNAHLAEIARTVAPGAHALLMLDGAGWHGSAALVVPDNISLLPLPPYSPELNPVENVWAYLRANKLAITVFDTYDDIVDACCTAWNFFANDPVAIASITSRTWAQVSQ
;
A
#
# COMPACT_ATOMS: atom_id res chain seq x y z
N MET A 1 8.50 -1.87 3.93
CA MET A 1 8.91 -1.19 5.18
C MET A 1 9.97 -2.02 5.87
N GLY A 2 11.02 -1.41 6.43
CA GLY A 2 12.11 -2.16 7.05
C GLY A 2 12.83 -1.35 8.12
N GLN A 3 13.76 -2.00 8.82
CA GLN A 3 14.57 -1.36 9.85
C GLN A 3 15.51 -0.29 9.27
N GLN A 4 15.98 -0.47 8.05
CA GLN A 4 16.88 0.50 7.42
C GLN A 4 16.19 1.85 7.22
N GLY A 5 16.65 2.87 7.96
CA GLY A 5 16.12 4.23 7.88
C GLY A 5 16.39 4.88 6.52
N THR A 6 15.38 5.54 5.98
CA THR A 6 15.51 6.39 4.79
C THR A 6 15.78 7.83 5.18
N LEU A 7 16.54 8.56 4.34
CA LEU A 7 16.76 9.98 4.54
C LEU A 7 15.44 10.74 4.39
N THR A 8 15.03 11.46 5.44
CA THR A 8 13.79 12.23 5.46
C THR A 8 14.11 13.69 5.75
N ARG A 9 13.41 14.62 5.09
CA ARG A 9 13.49 16.04 5.39
C ARG A 9 12.61 16.34 6.61
N ILE A 10 13.18 17.03 7.59
CA ILE A 10 12.47 17.48 8.78
C ILE A 10 12.60 18.99 8.93
N TRP A 11 11.60 19.62 9.54
CA TRP A 11 11.69 21.03 9.89
C TRP A 11 12.64 21.20 11.06
N ALA A 12 13.56 22.15 10.94
CA ALA A 12 14.52 22.47 11.98
C ALA A 12 14.83 23.96 11.97
N ARG A 13 15.35 24.49 13.09
CA ARG A 13 15.81 25.86 13.16
C ARG A 13 16.89 26.12 12.11
N ARG A 14 16.81 27.23 11.40
CA ARG A 14 17.81 27.62 10.38
C ARG A 14 19.22 27.57 10.97
N GLY A 15 20.15 26.95 10.25
CA GLY A 15 21.54 26.78 10.67
C GLY A 15 21.78 25.59 11.61
N THR A 16 20.77 24.79 11.93
CA THR A 16 20.94 23.57 12.73
C THR A 16 20.95 22.31 11.86
N ARG A 17 21.64 21.28 12.33
CA ARG A 17 21.62 19.92 11.74
C ARG A 17 21.01 18.97 12.76
N PRO A 18 19.69 18.74 12.71
CA PRO A 18 19.06 17.81 13.63
C PRO A 18 19.62 16.41 13.44
N ARG A 19 19.84 15.71 14.53
CA ARG A 19 20.26 14.31 14.52
C ARG A 19 19.01 13.44 14.50
N ALA A 20 18.97 12.45 13.60
CA ALA A 20 17.95 11.43 13.59
C ALA A 20 18.62 10.06 13.79
N PRO A 21 18.01 9.13 14.50
CA PRO A 21 18.50 7.76 14.60
C PRO A 21 18.50 7.14 13.20
N ARG A 22 19.55 6.36 12.90
CA ARG A 22 19.64 5.59 11.66
C ARG A 22 19.86 4.12 12.05
N ASP A 23 18.92 3.29 11.66
CA ASP A 23 19.06 1.85 11.80
C ASP A 23 19.75 1.28 10.56
N THR A 24 20.68 0.35 10.77
CA THR A 24 21.42 -0.34 9.71
C THR A 24 21.04 -1.82 9.57
N ARG A 25 20.08 -2.29 10.36
CA ARG A 25 19.57 -3.66 10.31
C ARG A 25 18.70 -3.89 9.06
N TYR A 26 18.47 -5.14 8.66
CA TYR A 26 17.96 -5.49 7.33
C TYR A 26 16.66 -6.30 7.33
N GLN A 27 15.85 -6.23 8.38
CA GLN A 27 14.55 -6.89 8.38
C GLN A 27 13.52 -6.03 7.63
N TRP A 28 12.71 -6.67 6.78
CA TRP A 28 11.71 -6.01 5.94
C TRP A 28 10.37 -6.70 6.04
N ALA A 29 9.31 -5.93 6.16
CA ALA A 29 7.94 -6.37 5.92
C ALA A 29 7.36 -5.64 4.70
N TYR A 30 6.52 -6.32 3.95
CA TYR A 30 5.90 -5.80 2.75
C TYR A 30 4.42 -5.55 2.99
N LEU A 31 4.00 -4.31 2.84
CA LEU A 31 2.60 -3.92 2.93
C LEU A 31 2.00 -3.95 1.52
N PHE A 32 1.08 -4.88 1.30
CA PHE A 32 0.22 -4.93 0.13
C PHE A 32 -1.02 -4.11 0.40
N GLY A 33 -1.46 -3.31 -0.55
CA GLY A 33 -2.63 -2.45 -0.38
C GLY A 33 -3.42 -2.28 -1.67
N ALA A 34 -4.73 -2.34 -1.55
CA ALA A 34 -5.67 -2.00 -2.60
C ALA A 34 -6.73 -1.02 -2.07
N VAL A 35 -7.21 -0.14 -2.93
CA VAL A 35 -8.19 0.88 -2.57
C VAL A 35 -9.30 0.95 -3.60
N CYS A 36 -10.50 1.22 -3.13
CA CYS A 36 -11.66 1.54 -3.97
C CYS A 36 -12.14 2.96 -3.62
N PRO A 37 -11.69 3.99 -4.36
CA PRO A 37 -12.02 5.39 -4.06
C PRO A 37 -13.52 5.66 -4.02
N ALA A 38 -14.27 5.06 -4.96
CA ALA A 38 -15.72 5.25 -5.08
C ALA A 38 -16.51 4.74 -3.85
N ARG A 39 -15.97 3.76 -3.14
CA ARG A 39 -16.60 3.18 -1.94
C ARG A 39 -15.91 3.62 -0.65
N GLY A 40 -14.80 4.33 -0.71
CA GLY A 40 -14.00 4.64 0.45
C GLY A 40 -13.53 3.37 1.18
N ALA A 41 -13.23 2.31 0.43
CA ALA A 41 -12.85 1.01 0.98
C ALA A 41 -11.39 0.68 0.64
N ALA A 42 -10.73 -0.04 1.54
CA ALA A 42 -9.36 -0.49 1.35
C ALA A 42 -9.18 -1.92 1.88
N ALA A 43 -8.29 -2.68 1.25
CA ALA A 43 -7.85 -3.99 1.69
C ALA A 43 -6.34 -4.03 1.76
N GLY A 44 -5.76 -4.64 2.79
CA GLY A 44 -4.31 -4.72 2.91
C GLY A 44 -3.82 -5.90 3.73
N LEU A 45 -2.59 -6.34 3.42
CA LEU A 45 -1.88 -7.38 4.13
C LEU A 45 -0.44 -6.97 4.37
N VAL A 46 0.10 -7.33 5.53
CA VAL A 46 1.54 -7.22 5.82
C VAL A 46 2.15 -8.61 5.74
N LEU A 47 3.11 -8.79 4.85
CA LEU A 47 3.70 -10.10 4.56
C LEU A 47 5.23 -10.04 4.57
N PRO A 48 5.91 -11.15 4.88
CA PRO A 48 7.38 -11.19 4.94
C PRO A 48 8.04 -11.25 3.55
N PHE A 49 7.29 -11.57 2.51
CA PHE A 49 7.80 -11.78 1.16
C PHE A 49 6.95 -11.07 0.11
N VAL A 50 7.58 -10.80 -1.05
CA VAL A 50 6.92 -10.32 -2.27
C VAL A 50 7.10 -11.41 -3.33
N ASN A 51 6.05 -12.19 -3.54
CA ASN A 51 6.01 -13.27 -4.51
C ASN A 51 4.57 -13.53 -4.96
N THR A 52 4.37 -14.50 -5.86
CA THR A 52 3.03 -14.86 -6.37
C THR A 52 2.10 -15.38 -5.27
N GLU A 53 2.61 -16.10 -4.28
CA GLU A 53 1.81 -16.61 -3.15
C GLU A 53 1.26 -15.45 -2.28
N ALA A 54 2.11 -14.46 -1.98
CA ALA A 54 1.72 -13.24 -1.29
C ALA A 54 0.65 -12.47 -2.08
N MET A 55 0.79 -12.40 -3.42
CA MET A 55 -0.22 -11.77 -4.27
C MET A 55 -1.54 -12.56 -4.28
N ASN A 56 -1.50 -13.88 -4.30
CA ASN A 56 -2.70 -14.72 -4.19
C ASN A 56 -3.44 -14.47 -2.86
N ALA A 57 -2.70 -14.39 -1.75
CA ALA A 57 -3.28 -14.05 -0.45
C ALA A 57 -3.92 -12.65 -0.46
N HIS A 58 -3.26 -11.67 -1.10
CA HIS A 58 -3.80 -10.32 -1.21
C HIS A 58 -5.06 -10.26 -2.09
N LEU A 59 -5.08 -10.97 -3.23
CA LEU A 59 -6.27 -11.08 -4.07
C LEU A 59 -7.44 -11.72 -3.33
N ALA A 60 -7.19 -12.76 -2.55
CA ALA A 60 -8.22 -13.39 -1.70
C ALA A 60 -8.78 -12.41 -0.66
N GLU A 61 -7.94 -11.54 -0.07
CA GLU A 61 -8.36 -10.52 0.86
C GLU A 61 -9.20 -9.44 0.17
N ILE A 62 -8.78 -8.96 -1.00
CA ILE A 62 -9.56 -8.01 -1.80
C ILE A 62 -10.93 -8.62 -2.14
N ALA A 63 -10.97 -9.88 -2.57
CA ALA A 63 -12.21 -10.56 -2.96
C ALA A 63 -13.27 -10.57 -1.85
N ARG A 64 -12.84 -10.66 -0.58
CA ARG A 64 -13.74 -10.61 0.60
C ARG A 64 -14.35 -9.22 0.82
N THR A 65 -13.68 -8.16 0.36
CA THR A 65 -14.18 -6.79 0.50
C THR A 65 -15.11 -6.37 -0.63
N VAL A 66 -15.14 -7.13 -1.72
CA VAL A 66 -16.08 -6.90 -2.84
C VAL A 66 -17.51 -7.24 -2.38
N ALA A 67 -18.45 -6.33 -2.63
CA ALA A 67 -19.85 -6.54 -2.22
C ALA A 67 -20.45 -7.78 -2.91
N PRO A 68 -21.37 -8.50 -2.24
CA PRO A 68 -22.07 -9.63 -2.85
C PRO A 68 -22.71 -9.23 -4.18
N GLY A 69 -22.48 -10.04 -5.23
CA GLY A 69 -22.98 -9.78 -6.59
C GLY A 69 -22.27 -8.69 -7.38
N ALA A 70 -21.26 -8.02 -6.78
CA ALA A 70 -20.41 -7.08 -7.48
C ALA A 70 -19.16 -7.76 -8.04
N HIS A 71 -18.52 -7.08 -9.01
CA HIS A 71 -17.26 -7.51 -9.60
C HIS A 71 -16.25 -6.36 -9.55
N ALA A 72 -15.04 -6.63 -9.10
CA ALA A 72 -13.98 -5.63 -9.01
C ALA A 72 -13.08 -5.67 -10.24
N LEU A 73 -12.86 -4.52 -10.86
CA LEU A 73 -11.77 -4.31 -11.81
C LEU A 73 -10.55 -3.80 -11.04
N LEU A 74 -9.57 -4.65 -10.82
CA LEU A 74 -8.35 -4.33 -10.09
C LEU A 74 -7.26 -3.84 -11.05
N MET A 75 -6.94 -2.56 -10.97
CA MET A 75 -5.80 -1.97 -11.69
C MET A 75 -4.52 -2.20 -10.88
N LEU A 76 -3.47 -2.67 -11.55
CA LEU A 76 -2.19 -3.00 -10.93
C LEU A 76 -1.02 -2.66 -11.85
N ASP A 77 0.13 -2.38 -11.27
CA ASP A 77 1.34 -2.12 -12.02
C ASP A 77 1.94 -3.40 -12.65
N GLY A 78 3.00 -3.23 -13.43
CA GLY A 78 3.66 -4.32 -14.16
C GLY A 78 4.68 -5.12 -13.34
N ALA A 79 4.52 -5.27 -12.02
CA ALA A 79 5.42 -6.11 -11.24
C ALA A 79 5.38 -7.57 -11.73
N GLY A 80 6.55 -8.24 -11.78
CA GLY A 80 6.69 -9.55 -12.42
C GLY A 80 5.80 -10.65 -11.87
N TRP A 81 5.41 -10.60 -10.60
CA TRP A 81 4.48 -11.55 -9.97
C TRP A 81 3.01 -11.30 -10.34
N HIS A 82 2.64 -10.16 -10.91
CA HIS A 82 1.30 -9.85 -11.38
C HIS A 82 0.92 -10.59 -12.68
N GLY A 83 1.90 -11.04 -13.45
CA GLY A 83 1.71 -11.82 -14.68
C GLY A 83 2.07 -13.30 -14.57
N SER A 84 2.27 -13.81 -13.37
CA SER A 84 2.65 -15.21 -13.15
C SER A 84 1.54 -16.19 -13.55
N ALA A 85 1.88 -17.28 -14.23
CA ALA A 85 0.94 -18.36 -14.53
C ALA A 85 0.40 -19.08 -13.28
N ALA A 86 1.05 -18.90 -12.12
CA ALA A 86 0.60 -19.45 -10.84
C ALA A 86 -0.31 -18.45 -10.05
N LEU A 87 -0.69 -17.35 -10.68
CA LEU A 87 -1.60 -16.38 -10.05
C LEU A 87 -3.03 -16.93 -10.06
N VAL A 88 -3.64 -16.98 -8.88
CA VAL A 88 -5.03 -17.41 -8.68
C VAL A 88 -5.90 -16.17 -8.53
N VAL A 89 -6.64 -15.83 -9.58
CA VAL A 89 -7.53 -14.67 -9.58
C VAL A 89 -8.93 -15.12 -9.15
N PRO A 90 -9.51 -14.57 -8.07
CA PRO A 90 -10.88 -14.87 -7.66
C PRO A 90 -11.92 -14.50 -8.73
N ASP A 91 -13.02 -15.25 -8.79
CA ASP A 91 -14.08 -15.11 -9.83
C ASP A 91 -14.73 -13.72 -9.85
N ASN A 92 -14.71 -13.01 -8.72
CA ASN A 92 -15.26 -11.66 -8.56
C ASN A 92 -14.25 -10.53 -8.80
N ILE A 93 -13.08 -10.86 -9.38
CA ILE A 93 -12.02 -9.90 -9.72
C ILE A 93 -11.59 -10.09 -11.17
N SER A 94 -11.41 -8.99 -11.90
CA SER A 94 -10.66 -8.93 -13.15
C SER A 94 -9.43 -8.05 -12.97
N LEU A 95 -8.29 -8.47 -13.51
CA LEU A 95 -7.05 -7.72 -13.46
C LEU A 95 -6.91 -6.82 -14.69
N LEU A 96 -6.54 -5.57 -14.49
CA LEU A 96 -6.21 -4.61 -15.53
C LEU A 96 -4.78 -4.08 -15.31
N PRO A 97 -3.78 -4.60 -16.03
CA PRO A 97 -2.43 -4.08 -15.94
C PRO A 97 -2.35 -2.63 -16.41
N LEU A 98 -1.71 -1.79 -15.61
CA LEU A 98 -1.38 -0.41 -16.01
C LEU A 98 -0.21 -0.42 -17.01
N PRO A 99 -0.10 0.62 -17.85
CA PRO A 99 1.06 0.77 -18.73
C PRO A 99 2.36 0.77 -17.93
N PRO A 100 3.44 0.21 -18.48
CA PRO A 100 4.74 0.23 -17.80
C PRO A 100 5.21 1.69 -17.60
N TYR A 101 5.95 1.91 -16.51
CA TYR A 101 6.53 3.22 -16.16
C TYR A 101 5.51 4.35 -15.95
N SER A 102 4.29 4.03 -15.52
CA SER A 102 3.22 5.01 -15.28
C SER A 102 2.75 5.00 -13.81
N PRO A 103 3.64 5.29 -12.84
CA PRO A 103 3.26 5.28 -11.42
C PRO A 103 2.21 6.35 -11.07
N GLU A 104 2.14 7.43 -11.86
CA GLU A 104 1.12 8.49 -11.71
C GLU A 104 -0.31 7.98 -11.93
N LEU A 105 -0.47 6.89 -12.66
CA LEU A 105 -1.76 6.22 -12.85
C LEU A 105 -2.13 5.31 -11.67
N ASN A 106 -1.17 4.95 -10.81
CA ASN A 106 -1.44 4.11 -9.65
C ASN A 106 -1.75 4.97 -8.40
N PRO A 107 -3.01 5.11 -7.98
CA PRO A 107 -3.35 5.95 -6.83
C PRO A 107 -2.79 5.45 -5.50
N VAL A 108 -2.39 4.18 -5.40
CA VAL A 108 -1.77 3.59 -4.21
C VAL A 108 -0.43 4.24 -3.88
N GLU A 109 0.27 4.82 -4.85
CA GLU A 109 1.50 5.58 -4.60
C GLU A 109 1.27 6.77 -3.65
N ASN A 110 0.11 7.44 -3.77
CA ASN A 110 -0.27 8.50 -2.85
C ASN A 110 -0.55 7.97 -1.43
N VAL A 111 -1.10 6.76 -1.32
CA VAL A 111 -1.30 6.11 -0.01
C VAL A 111 0.04 5.88 0.67
N TRP A 112 1.04 5.37 -0.06
CA TRP A 112 2.38 5.17 0.50
C TRP A 112 3.01 6.48 0.97
N ALA A 113 2.84 7.56 0.21
CA ALA A 113 3.32 8.89 0.62
C ALA A 113 2.60 9.37 1.88
N TYR A 114 1.28 9.22 1.94
CA TYR A 114 0.46 9.59 3.10
C TYR A 114 0.85 8.82 4.37
N LEU A 115 0.99 7.48 4.27
CA LEU A 115 1.38 6.64 5.41
C LEU A 115 2.78 6.99 5.91
N ARG A 116 3.74 7.21 4.99
CA ARG A 116 5.09 7.65 5.38
C ARG A 116 5.09 9.00 6.08
N ALA A 117 4.30 9.96 5.61
CA ALA A 117 4.25 11.29 6.19
C ALA A 117 3.59 11.32 7.59
N ASN A 118 2.60 10.47 7.84
CA ASN A 118 1.75 10.56 9.01
C ASN A 118 2.02 9.51 10.09
N LYS A 119 2.51 8.31 9.72
CA LYS A 119 2.59 7.17 10.65
C LYS A 119 3.92 6.42 10.63
N LEU A 120 4.67 6.46 9.53
CA LEU A 120 5.83 5.62 9.32
C LEU A 120 7.14 6.42 9.19
N ALA A 121 7.12 7.73 9.49
CA ALA A 121 8.31 8.57 9.46
C ALA A 121 9.15 8.41 10.73
N ILE A 122 10.47 8.39 10.56
CA ILE A 122 11.49 8.49 11.63
C ILE A 122 11.28 7.44 12.76
N THR A 123 10.94 6.22 12.41
CA THR A 123 10.75 5.14 13.38
C THR A 123 11.94 4.19 13.33
N VAL A 124 12.47 3.81 14.49
CA VAL A 124 13.43 2.73 14.68
C VAL A 124 12.66 1.53 15.22
N PHE A 125 12.83 0.38 14.59
CA PHE A 125 12.14 -0.85 14.96
C PHE A 125 13.14 -1.81 15.60
N ASP A 126 12.89 -2.27 16.83
CA ASP A 126 13.78 -3.18 17.52
C ASP A 126 13.63 -4.62 17.03
N THR A 127 12.42 -5.03 16.68
CA THR A 127 12.09 -6.38 16.22
C THR A 127 11.35 -6.33 14.86
N TYR A 128 11.21 -7.52 14.25
CA TYR A 128 10.38 -7.68 13.06
C TYR A 128 8.89 -7.43 13.36
N ASP A 129 8.44 -7.85 14.53
CA ASP A 129 7.05 -7.69 14.97
C ASP A 129 6.71 -6.20 15.12
N ASP A 130 7.63 -5.37 15.59
CA ASP A 130 7.44 -3.91 15.63
C ASP A 130 7.20 -3.32 14.24
N ILE A 131 7.88 -3.85 13.20
CA ILE A 131 7.67 -3.40 11.81
C ILE A 131 6.27 -3.79 11.34
N VAL A 132 5.84 -5.03 11.63
CA VAL A 132 4.51 -5.55 11.28
C VAL A 132 3.44 -4.73 11.97
N ASP A 133 3.56 -4.50 13.28
CA ASP A 133 2.60 -3.74 14.08
C ASP A 133 2.49 -2.29 13.61
N ALA A 134 3.61 -1.65 13.30
CA ALA A 134 3.62 -0.30 12.75
C ALA A 134 2.93 -0.23 11.38
N CYS A 135 3.19 -1.20 10.49
CA CYS A 135 2.53 -1.29 9.19
C CYS A 135 1.02 -1.52 9.34
N CYS A 136 0.61 -2.44 10.20
CA CYS A 136 -0.81 -2.72 10.49
C CYS A 136 -1.51 -1.49 11.08
N THR A 137 -0.88 -0.83 12.05
CA THR A 137 -1.42 0.38 12.67
C THR A 137 -1.57 1.51 11.66
N ALA A 138 -0.54 1.73 10.84
CA ALA A 138 -0.58 2.75 9.80
C ALA A 138 -1.64 2.46 8.75
N TRP A 139 -1.74 1.22 8.29
CA TRP A 139 -2.76 0.81 7.33
C TRP A 139 -4.17 0.97 7.89
N ASN A 140 -4.42 0.49 9.10
CA ASN A 140 -5.74 0.59 9.76
C ASN A 140 -6.14 2.05 10.00
N PHE A 141 -5.19 2.92 10.33
CA PHE A 141 -5.44 4.36 10.44
C PHE A 141 -5.98 4.94 9.13
N PHE A 142 -5.44 4.54 7.99
CA PHE A 142 -5.90 4.97 6.67
C PHE A 142 -7.18 4.24 6.23
N ALA A 143 -7.22 2.92 6.37
CA ALA A 143 -8.33 2.07 5.89
C ALA A 143 -9.65 2.32 6.62
N ASN A 144 -9.61 2.83 7.85
CA ASN A 144 -10.78 3.21 8.65
C ASN A 144 -11.27 4.65 8.38
N ASP A 145 -10.68 5.35 7.43
CA ASP A 145 -11.09 6.71 7.03
C ASP A 145 -11.54 6.74 5.56
N PRO A 146 -12.84 6.47 5.26
CA PRO A 146 -13.36 6.48 3.89
C PRO A 146 -13.18 7.84 3.18
N VAL A 147 -13.19 8.92 3.94
CA VAL A 147 -13.00 10.28 3.39
C VAL A 147 -11.56 10.47 2.94
N ALA A 148 -10.60 10.04 3.75
CA ALA A 148 -9.19 10.08 3.37
C ALA A 148 -8.91 9.17 2.17
N ILE A 149 -9.48 7.95 2.13
CA ILE A 149 -9.36 7.04 0.99
C ILE A 149 -9.84 7.74 -0.29
N ALA A 150 -11.07 8.24 -0.30
CA ALA A 150 -11.64 8.91 -1.47
C ALA A 150 -10.79 10.13 -1.88
N SER A 151 -10.43 11.00 -0.94
CA SER A 151 -9.67 12.22 -1.20
C SER A 151 -8.27 11.97 -1.78
N ILE A 152 -7.55 11.01 -1.23
CA ILE A 152 -6.15 10.73 -1.59
C ILE A 152 -6.05 9.93 -2.88
N THR A 153 -7.02 9.03 -3.14
CA THR A 153 -6.90 8.04 -4.21
C THR A 153 -7.83 8.26 -5.40
N SER A 154 -8.79 9.20 -5.35
CA SER A 154 -9.63 9.51 -6.51
C SER A 154 -8.82 10.05 -7.68
N ARG A 155 -9.17 9.57 -8.88
CA ARG A 155 -8.63 10.03 -10.15
C ARG A 155 -9.76 10.24 -11.12
N THR A 156 -9.74 11.36 -11.84
CA THR A 156 -10.80 11.69 -12.80
C THR A 156 -10.90 10.68 -13.94
N TRP A 157 -9.77 10.15 -14.37
CA TRP A 157 -9.71 9.17 -15.47
C TRP A 157 -10.22 7.78 -15.06
N ALA A 158 -10.26 7.46 -13.74
CA ALA A 158 -10.71 6.16 -13.21
C ALA A 158 -12.16 6.19 -12.72
N GLN A 159 -12.88 7.28 -12.93
CA GLN A 159 -14.30 7.38 -12.55
C GLN A 159 -15.16 6.77 -13.65
N VAL A 160 -15.92 5.74 -13.31
CA VAL A 160 -16.93 5.17 -14.19
C VAL A 160 -18.19 6.01 -14.00
N SER A 161 -18.61 6.72 -15.06
CA SER A 161 -19.91 7.39 -15.09
C SER A 161 -21.01 6.33 -15.10
N GLN A 162 -21.89 6.39 -14.13
CA GLN A 162 -23.11 5.59 -14.13
C GLN A 162 -24.12 6.14 -15.12
#